data_fa85477ed295fde63b260168601c71f3
#
_entry.id   fa85477ed295fde63b260168601c71f3
#
_cell.length_a   1.000
_cell.length_b   1.000
_cell.length_c   1.000
_cell.angle_alpha   90.00
_cell.angle_beta   90.00
_cell.angle_gamma   90.00
#
_symmetry.space_group_name_H-M   'P 1'
#
loop_
_entity.id
_entity.type
_entity.pdbx_description
1 polymer ?
#
loop_
_entity_poly.entity_id
_entity_poly.type
_entity_poly.pdbx_seq_one_letter_code
_entity_poly.pdbx_strand_id
1 'polypeptide(L)'
;MLCPAGVGPAFSESDPLGGNDPYSASKAAAELAVAAYRQTYFGGDAACSIATARAGNALGGGDWSGHRLMPNSMRALVAGEPIRLAQPHAVRP
;
A
#
# COMPACT_ATOMS: atom_id res chain seq x y z
N MET A 1 9.84 6.91 -12.01
CA MET A 1 8.39 6.84 -12.26
C MET A 1 7.91 8.27 -12.46
N LEU A 2 7.40 8.61 -13.64
CA LEU A 2 6.94 9.98 -13.94
C LEU A 2 5.56 10.15 -13.29
N CYS A 3 5.44 11.04 -12.30
CA CYS A 3 4.14 11.46 -11.81
C CYS A 3 3.44 12.25 -12.92
N PRO A 4 2.19 11.92 -13.30
CA PRO A 4 1.43 12.73 -14.22
C PRO A 4 1.23 14.13 -13.65
N ALA A 5 1.31 15.14 -14.49
CA ALA A 5 1.09 16.54 -14.11
C ALA A 5 -0.28 16.68 -13.43
N GLY A 6 -0.31 17.20 -12.19
CA GLY A 6 -1.52 17.38 -11.41
C GLY A 6 -1.69 16.46 -10.20
N VAL A 7 -0.80 15.49 -10.00
CA VAL A 7 -0.71 14.71 -8.76
C VAL A 7 0.21 15.46 -7.80
N GLY A 8 -0.17 15.55 -6.52
CA GLY A 8 0.64 16.17 -5.47
C GLY A 8 2.05 15.60 -5.38
N PRO A 9 2.92 16.13 -4.52
CA PRO A 9 4.29 15.64 -4.38
C PRO A 9 4.31 14.15 -4.06
N ALA A 10 5.33 13.46 -4.57
CA ALA A 10 5.53 12.04 -4.27
C ALA A 10 5.73 11.85 -2.76
N PHE A 11 5.17 10.77 -2.21
CA PHE A 11 5.39 10.42 -0.81
C PHE A 11 6.87 10.08 -0.55
N SER A 12 7.33 10.45 0.62
CA SER A 12 8.67 10.18 1.13
C SER A 12 8.61 9.33 2.40
N GLU A 13 9.74 8.79 2.81
CA GLU A 13 9.86 8.02 4.05
C GLU A 13 9.61 8.84 5.31
N SER A 14 9.78 10.17 5.22
CA SER A 14 9.59 11.12 6.32
C SER A 14 8.16 11.65 6.43
N ASP A 15 7.28 11.31 5.51
CA ASP A 15 5.89 11.76 5.58
C ASP A 15 5.16 11.18 6.79
N PRO A 16 4.21 11.93 7.39
CA PRO A 16 3.48 11.46 8.54
C PRO A 16 2.77 10.13 8.28
N LEU A 17 2.97 9.18 9.19
CA LEU A 17 2.25 7.92 9.19
C LEU A 17 0.83 8.15 9.73
N GLY A 18 -0.14 7.42 9.18
CA GLY A 18 -1.50 7.50 9.67
C GLY A 18 -2.52 6.96 8.68
N GLY A 19 -3.78 7.19 9.00
CA GLY A 19 -4.92 6.82 8.17
C GLY A 19 -6.22 7.02 8.92
N ASN A 20 -7.30 7.23 8.18
CA ASN A 20 -8.63 7.51 8.73
C ASN A 20 -9.49 6.24 8.89
N ASP A 21 -8.92 5.08 8.67
CA ASP A 21 -9.58 3.79 8.79
C ASP A 21 -8.73 2.80 9.61
N PRO A 22 -9.34 1.76 10.21
CA PRO A 22 -8.63 0.81 11.06
C PRO A 22 -7.49 0.05 10.35
N TYR A 23 -7.62 -0.21 9.05
CA TYR A 23 -6.58 -0.89 8.30
C TYR A 23 -5.33 0.01 8.15
N SER A 24 -5.51 1.24 7.67
CA SER A 24 -4.40 2.20 7.53
C SER A 24 -3.74 2.50 8.87
N ALA A 25 -4.53 2.68 9.93
CA ALA A 25 -4.02 2.86 11.27
C ALA A 25 -3.19 1.66 11.75
N SER A 26 -3.63 0.43 11.49
CA SER A 26 -2.89 -0.79 11.86
C SER A 26 -1.55 -0.90 11.12
N LYS A 27 -1.50 -0.48 9.85
CA LYS A 27 -0.26 -0.46 9.07
C LYS A 27 0.72 0.59 9.59
N ALA A 28 0.23 1.78 9.96
CA ALA A 28 1.05 2.80 10.59
C ALA A 28 1.60 2.34 11.95
N ALA A 29 0.79 1.68 12.77
CA ALA A 29 1.21 1.11 14.04
C ALA A 29 2.31 0.04 13.87
N ALA A 30 2.23 -0.78 12.83
CA ALA A 30 3.27 -1.76 12.52
C ALA A 30 4.62 -1.09 12.19
N GLU A 31 4.61 0.00 11.41
CA GLU A 31 5.83 0.77 11.13
C GLU A 31 6.45 1.37 12.41
N LEU A 32 5.63 1.92 13.29
CA LEU A 32 6.09 2.46 14.57
C LEU A 32 6.69 1.37 15.47
N ALA A 33 6.05 0.20 15.52
CA ALA A 33 6.56 -0.93 16.28
C ALA A 33 7.93 -1.39 15.75
N VAL A 34 8.07 -1.57 14.42
CA VAL A 34 9.36 -1.95 13.82
C VAL A 34 10.43 -0.89 14.07
N ALA A 35 10.08 0.39 13.97
CA ALA A 35 11.02 1.48 14.26
C ALA A 35 11.52 1.43 15.72
N ALA A 36 10.63 1.19 16.68
CA ALA A 36 10.99 1.04 18.09
C ALA A 36 11.90 -0.17 18.33
N TYR A 37 11.56 -1.33 17.75
CA TYR A 37 12.39 -2.53 17.84
C TYR A 37 13.78 -2.31 17.22
N ARG A 38 13.83 -1.70 16.05
CA ARG A 38 15.09 -1.38 15.37
C ARG A 38 15.98 -0.50 16.24
N GLN A 39 15.41 0.54 16.86
CA GLN A 39 16.16 1.46 17.70
C GLN A 39 16.64 0.80 18.99
N THR A 40 15.82 -0.07 19.59
CA THR A 40 16.11 -0.67 20.89
C THR A 40 17.08 -1.86 20.79
N TYR A 41 16.92 -2.72 19.80
CA TYR A 41 17.61 -4.00 19.76
C TYR A 41 18.60 -4.14 18.59
N PHE A 42 18.48 -3.30 17.56
CA PHE A 42 19.25 -3.42 16.32
C PHE A 42 19.99 -2.12 15.95
N GLY A 43 20.10 -1.18 16.92
CA GLY A 43 20.92 0.02 16.77
C GLY A 43 22.41 -0.26 17.10
N GLY A 44 23.30 0.57 16.57
CA GLY A 44 24.75 0.46 16.82
C GLY A 44 25.41 -0.67 16.03
N ASP A 45 26.30 -1.42 16.70
CA ASP A 45 27.10 -2.48 16.09
C ASP A 45 26.36 -3.82 15.96
N ALA A 46 25.03 -3.81 15.92
CA ALA A 46 24.24 -5.02 15.75
C ALA A 46 24.57 -5.70 14.41
N ALA A 47 24.78 -7.02 14.45
CA ALA A 47 25.07 -7.84 13.28
C ALA A 47 23.90 -7.96 12.29
N CYS A 48 22.74 -7.41 12.61
CA CYS A 48 21.52 -7.50 11.83
C CYS A 48 20.96 -6.09 11.55
N SER A 49 20.63 -5.79 10.28
CA SER A 49 19.95 -4.58 9.87
C SER A 49 18.49 -4.87 9.53
N ILE A 50 17.59 -4.05 10.03
CA ILE A 50 16.16 -4.16 9.76
C ILE A 50 15.70 -2.95 8.94
N ALA A 51 15.01 -3.22 7.83
CA ALA A 51 14.34 -2.22 7.03
C ALA A 51 12.88 -2.62 6.79
N THR A 52 12.02 -1.63 6.60
CA THR A 52 10.66 -1.83 6.13
C THR A 52 10.54 -1.41 4.67
N ALA A 53 9.71 -2.11 3.92
CA ALA A 53 9.37 -1.72 2.56
C ALA A 53 7.85 -1.55 2.45
N ARG A 54 7.43 -0.43 1.89
CA ARG A 54 6.02 -0.14 1.63
C ARG A 54 5.78 -0.14 0.14
N ALA A 55 4.74 -0.83 -0.29
CA ALA A 55 4.33 -0.88 -1.68
C ALA A 55 2.86 -0.45 -1.79
N GLY A 56 2.46 -0.01 -2.97
CA GLY A 56 1.06 0.18 -3.30
C GLY A 56 0.31 -1.17 -3.39
N ASN A 57 -0.74 -1.23 -4.18
CA ASN A 57 -1.52 -2.45 -4.34
C ASN A 57 -0.69 -3.56 -4.99
N ALA A 58 -0.61 -4.71 -4.34
CA ALA A 58 -0.04 -5.91 -4.95
C ALA A 58 -1.06 -6.55 -5.90
N LEU A 59 -0.59 -6.96 -7.07
CA LEU A 59 -1.37 -7.68 -8.08
C LEU A 59 -0.73 -9.05 -8.29
N GLY A 60 -1.56 -10.10 -8.38
CA GLY A 60 -1.08 -11.44 -8.60
C GLY A 60 -2.17 -12.36 -9.12
N GLY A 61 -1.77 -13.49 -9.70
CA GLY A 61 -2.70 -14.54 -10.09
C GLY A 61 -3.32 -15.23 -8.86
N GLY A 62 -4.53 -15.79 -9.03
CA GLY A 62 -5.21 -16.53 -7.98
C GLY A 62 -5.96 -15.69 -6.94
N ASP A 63 -5.93 -14.36 -7.01
CA ASP A 63 -6.75 -13.51 -6.16
C ASP A 63 -8.16 -13.38 -6.73
N TRP A 64 -9.13 -13.97 -6.04
CA TRP A 64 -10.56 -13.89 -6.36
C TRP A 64 -11.36 -13.17 -5.29
N SER A 65 -10.71 -12.40 -4.45
CA SER A 65 -11.36 -11.62 -3.37
C SER A 65 -12.41 -10.67 -3.93
N GLY A 66 -13.52 -10.53 -3.24
CA GLY A 66 -14.55 -9.55 -3.57
C GLY A 66 -14.08 -8.11 -3.35
N HIS A 67 -14.75 -7.18 -4.01
CA HIS A 67 -14.51 -5.72 -3.87
C HIS A 67 -13.09 -5.24 -4.23
N ARG A 68 -12.32 -6.04 -4.94
CA ARG A 68 -11.02 -5.64 -5.49
C ARG A 68 -11.11 -5.40 -6.99
N LEU A 69 -10.35 -4.41 -7.46
CA LEU A 69 -10.40 -3.96 -8.86
C LEU A 69 -10.10 -5.11 -9.83
N MET A 70 -8.94 -5.77 -9.70
CA MET A 70 -8.52 -6.78 -10.67
C MET A 70 -9.44 -8.01 -10.71
N PRO A 71 -9.79 -8.66 -9.59
CA PRO A 71 -10.74 -9.78 -9.61
C PRO A 71 -12.10 -9.40 -10.17
N ASN A 72 -12.61 -8.22 -9.83
CA ASN A 72 -13.91 -7.78 -10.37
C ASN A 72 -13.84 -7.48 -11.87
N SER A 73 -12.77 -6.86 -12.33
CA SER A 73 -12.54 -6.61 -13.75
C SER A 73 -12.44 -7.92 -14.54
N MET A 74 -11.73 -8.90 -14.03
CA MET A 74 -11.61 -10.21 -14.68
C MET A 74 -12.95 -10.95 -14.75
N ARG A 75 -13.76 -10.89 -13.68
CA ARG A 75 -15.13 -11.47 -13.70
C ARG A 75 -16.02 -10.78 -14.74
N ALA A 76 -15.99 -9.44 -14.79
CA ALA A 76 -16.76 -8.69 -15.75
C ALA A 76 -16.35 -9.04 -17.20
N LEU A 77 -15.05 -9.10 -17.48
CA LEU A 77 -14.53 -9.49 -18.81
C LEU A 77 -14.97 -10.89 -19.21
N VAL A 78 -14.88 -11.86 -18.31
CA VAL A 78 -15.31 -13.24 -18.58
C VAL A 78 -16.83 -13.32 -18.81
N ALA A 79 -17.61 -12.49 -18.11
CA ALA A 79 -19.06 -12.42 -18.27
C ALA A 79 -19.50 -11.57 -19.47
N GLY A 80 -18.59 -10.90 -20.17
CA GLY A 80 -18.93 -9.96 -21.24
C GLY A 80 -19.60 -8.68 -20.72
N GLU A 81 -19.40 -8.34 -19.43
CA GLU A 81 -20.02 -7.20 -18.78
C GLU A 81 -19.06 -5.99 -18.73
N PRO A 82 -19.59 -4.76 -18.67
CA PRO A 82 -18.77 -3.57 -18.49
C PRO A 82 -18.04 -3.57 -17.14
N ILE A 83 -16.75 -3.19 -17.15
CA ILE A 83 -15.99 -3.00 -15.92
C ILE A 83 -16.48 -1.74 -15.21
N ARG A 84 -16.92 -1.87 -13.97
CA ARG A 84 -17.38 -0.76 -13.12
C ARG A 84 -16.28 -0.32 -12.16
N LEU A 85 -15.88 0.95 -12.26
CA LEU A 85 -14.90 1.57 -11.37
C LEU A 85 -15.62 2.37 -10.28
N ALA A 86 -15.45 1.97 -9.02
CA ALA A 86 -16.09 2.67 -7.90
C ALA A 86 -15.47 4.06 -7.65
N GLN A 87 -14.16 4.19 -7.84
CA GLN A 87 -13.42 5.43 -7.61
C GLN A 87 -12.40 5.65 -8.73
N PRO A 88 -12.83 6.11 -9.93
CA PRO A 88 -11.94 6.25 -11.08
C PRO A 88 -10.85 7.30 -10.90
N HIS A 89 -11.04 8.25 -10.01
CA HIS A 89 -10.08 9.33 -9.72
C HIS A 89 -9.25 9.09 -8.46
N ALA A 90 -9.32 7.90 -7.84
CA ALA A 90 -8.52 7.60 -6.67
C ALA A 90 -7.04 7.56 -7.04
N VAL A 91 -6.26 8.41 -6.37
CA VAL A 91 -4.79 8.43 -6.48
C VAL A 91 -4.24 7.42 -5.49
N ARG A 92 -3.29 6.61 -5.93
CA ARG A 92 -2.55 5.66 -5.10
C ARG A 92 -1.07 5.96 -5.22
N PRO A 93 -0.32 5.86 -4.12
CA PRO A 93 1.13 6.01 -4.14
C PRO A 93 1.82 4.94 -4.98
#